data_f0cc5be74cc3c3e5f6800c5fd5872e37
#
_entry.id   f0cc5be74cc3c3e5f6800c5fd5872e37
#
_cell.length_a   1.000
_cell.length_b   1.000
_cell.length_c   1.000
_cell.angle_alpha   90.00
_cell.angle_beta   90.00
_cell.angle_gamma   90.00
#
_symmetry.space_group_name_H-M   'P 1'
#
loop_
_entity.id
_entity.type
_entity.pdbx_description
1 polymer ?
#
loop_
_entity_poly.entity_id
_entity_poly.type
_entity_poly.pdbx_seq_one_letter_code
_entity_poly.pdbx_strand_id
1 'polypeptide(L)'
;MEYEIIVVWRLFLAAFLGGLIGLERESVNKAAGLKTHTLVALGSCLIMLTSIEIFESVGQGVIGDPARIAAQVVSGIGFLGAGTIMRSSFGIRGLTTAASLWLVAAIGLAVGLGSYLASIAATAIVFLILLFMPRFEKKVKNSPRKFKILEIEMVDKPGQLGLVSSVLGEHNVNIRKVIMEEAQEENVIKLIFTIILPYYLKEEKILESLNEVAGIAQVNFLKVED
;
A
#
# COMPACT_ATOMS: atom_id res chain seq x y z
N MET A 1 42.45 6.01 -2.49
CA MET A 1 42.06 5.59 -1.11
C MET A 1 40.96 6.47 -0.49
N GLU A 2 41.12 7.79 -0.36
CA GLU A 2 40.07 8.61 0.24
C GLU A 2 38.73 8.59 -0.53
N TYR A 3 38.78 8.67 -1.85
CA TYR A 3 37.59 8.63 -2.70
C TYR A 3 36.86 7.27 -2.57
N GLU A 4 37.55 6.18 -2.58
CA GLU A 4 37.00 4.83 -2.45
C GLU A 4 36.29 4.63 -1.09
N ILE A 5 36.88 5.17 -0.02
CA ILE A 5 36.27 5.13 1.31
C ILE A 5 34.98 5.94 1.34
N ILE A 6 34.95 7.11 0.68
CA ILE A 6 33.75 7.95 0.57
C ILE A 6 32.64 7.22 -0.21
N VAL A 7 32.99 6.57 -1.32
CA VAL A 7 32.02 5.77 -2.11
C VAL A 7 31.40 4.68 -1.25
N VAL A 8 32.22 3.88 -0.57
CA VAL A 8 31.74 2.80 0.28
C VAL A 8 30.85 3.34 1.41
N TRP A 9 31.28 4.44 2.05
CA TRP A 9 30.48 5.10 3.10
C TRP A 9 29.11 5.57 2.60
N ARG A 10 29.05 6.19 1.41
CA ARG A 10 27.77 6.63 0.80
C ARG A 10 26.85 5.46 0.55
N LEU A 11 27.35 4.36 0.03
CA LEU A 11 26.56 3.15 -0.19
C LEU A 11 25.99 2.57 1.12
N PHE A 12 26.82 2.49 2.17
CA PHE A 12 26.34 2.06 3.48
C PHE A 12 25.31 3.02 4.07
N LEU A 13 25.52 4.33 3.97
CA LEU A 13 24.57 5.32 4.47
C LEU A 13 23.23 5.24 3.72
N ALA A 14 23.25 5.11 2.40
CA ALA A 14 22.02 4.95 1.61
C ALA A 14 21.26 3.67 2.01
N ALA A 15 21.96 2.54 2.12
CA ALA A 15 21.37 1.29 2.57
C ALA A 15 20.77 1.41 3.98
N PHE A 16 21.45 2.08 4.89
CA PHE A 16 20.98 2.31 6.26
C PHE A 16 19.72 3.19 6.29
N LEU A 17 19.72 4.33 5.59
CA LEU A 17 18.57 5.24 5.56
C LEU A 17 17.34 4.60 4.91
N GLY A 18 17.54 3.90 3.78
CA GLY A 18 16.48 3.13 3.13
C GLY A 18 15.99 1.99 4.00
N GLY A 19 16.89 1.31 4.70
CA GLY A 19 16.59 0.23 5.64
C GLY A 19 15.73 0.69 6.81
N LEU A 20 15.96 1.87 7.38
CA LEU A 20 15.14 2.44 8.46
C LEU A 20 13.68 2.59 8.04
N ILE A 21 13.44 3.14 6.85
CA ILE A 21 12.08 3.28 6.31
C ILE A 21 11.50 1.90 6.04
N GLY A 22 12.29 0.99 5.44
CA GLY A 22 11.86 -0.36 5.13
C GLY A 22 11.50 -1.20 6.34
N LEU A 23 12.22 -1.05 7.46
CA LEU A 23 11.91 -1.70 8.74
C LEU A 23 10.52 -1.31 9.26
N GLU A 24 10.20 -0.04 9.21
CA GLU A 24 8.87 0.45 9.59
C GLU A 24 7.80 -0.15 8.67
N ARG A 25 8.03 -0.20 7.36
CA ARG A 25 7.08 -0.80 6.41
C ARG A 25 6.88 -2.29 6.64
N GLU A 26 7.95 -3.01 6.94
CA GLU A 26 7.89 -4.44 7.26
C GLU A 26 7.14 -4.71 8.58
N SER A 27 7.37 -3.88 9.60
CA SER A 27 6.70 -4.02 10.90
C SER A 27 5.18 -3.87 10.84
N VAL A 28 4.66 -3.16 9.83
CA VAL A 28 3.22 -2.99 9.58
C VAL A 28 2.71 -3.81 8.39
N ASN A 29 3.43 -4.86 7.98
CA ASN A 29 3.08 -5.81 6.92
C ASN A 29 2.69 -5.14 5.58
N LYS A 30 3.48 -4.16 5.12
CA LYS A 30 3.27 -3.55 3.80
C LYS A 30 3.97 -4.35 2.70
N ALA A 31 3.49 -4.21 1.45
CA ALA A 31 3.94 -4.99 0.29
C ALA A 31 5.45 -4.87 0.00
N ALA A 32 6.08 -3.74 0.33
CA ALA A 32 7.53 -3.55 0.26
C ALA A 32 8.06 -3.25 1.66
N GLY A 33 8.99 -4.08 2.15
CA GLY A 33 9.62 -4.01 3.47
C GLY A 33 11.10 -3.63 3.41
N LEU A 34 11.86 -4.11 4.41
CA LEU A 34 13.27 -3.81 4.63
C LEU A 34 14.12 -4.08 3.38
N LYS A 35 14.05 -5.28 2.82
CA LYS A 35 14.89 -5.67 1.67
C LYS A 35 14.68 -4.75 0.47
N THR A 36 13.43 -4.48 0.14
CA THR A 36 13.07 -3.68 -1.04
C THR A 36 13.55 -2.24 -0.91
N HIS A 37 13.28 -1.58 0.22
CA HIS A 37 13.69 -0.20 0.44
C HIS A 37 15.22 -0.05 0.51
N THR A 38 15.92 -0.99 1.18
CA THR A 38 17.39 -1.00 1.24
C THR A 38 18.00 -1.12 -0.16
N LEU A 39 17.50 -2.05 -0.99
CA LEU A 39 18.02 -2.26 -2.35
C LEU A 39 17.73 -1.07 -3.27
N VAL A 40 16.57 -0.45 -3.15
CA VAL A 40 16.21 0.75 -3.93
C VAL A 40 17.13 1.92 -3.57
N ALA A 41 17.34 2.18 -2.27
CA ALA A 41 18.24 3.24 -1.83
C ALA A 41 19.69 3.00 -2.29
N LEU A 42 20.18 1.79 -2.09
CA LEU A 42 21.54 1.39 -2.48
C LEU A 42 21.74 1.53 -4.00
N GLY A 43 20.82 0.98 -4.80
CA GLY A 43 20.88 1.04 -6.26
C GLY A 43 20.81 2.48 -6.78
N SER A 44 19.96 3.31 -6.22
CA SER A 44 19.86 4.73 -6.58
C SER A 44 21.13 5.50 -6.24
N CYS A 45 21.73 5.22 -5.08
CA CYS A 45 23.02 5.82 -4.66
C CYS A 45 24.13 5.41 -5.64
N LEU A 46 24.24 4.12 -5.99
CA LEU A 46 25.21 3.62 -6.94
C LEU A 46 25.06 4.29 -8.32
N ILE A 47 23.83 4.41 -8.82
CA ILE A 47 23.57 5.08 -10.11
C ILE A 47 24.01 6.54 -10.07
N MET A 48 23.77 7.25 -8.97
CA MET A 48 24.24 8.65 -8.83
C MET A 48 25.75 8.75 -8.82
N LEU A 49 26.44 7.90 -8.08
CA LEU A 49 27.89 7.83 -8.05
C LEU A 49 28.47 7.55 -9.44
N THR A 50 27.94 6.55 -10.14
CA THR A 50 28.33 6.21 -11.53
C THR A 50 28.06 7.40 -12.49
N SER A 51 26.95 8.10 -12.30
CA SER A 51 26.61 9.27 -13.13
C SER A 51 27.64 10.40 -12.99
N ILE A 52 28.09 10.66 -11.77
CA ILE A 52 29.15 11.64 -11.49
C ILE A 52 30.49 11.17 -12.08
N GLU A 53 30.87 9.94 -11.87
CA GLU A 53 32.15 9.36 -12.33
C GLU A 53 32.25 9.39 -13.86
N ILE A 54 31.18 9.04 -14.57
CA ILE A 54 31.15 9.12 -16.05
C ILE A 54 31.31 10.58 -16.51
N PHE A 55 30.63 11.53 -15.86
CA PHE A 55 30.75 12.94 -16.21
C PHE A 55 32.18 13.46 -16.00
N GLU A 56 32.81 13.09 -14.89
CA GLU A 56 34.20 13.49 -14.59
C GLU A 56 35.22 12.82 -15.55
N SER A 57 34.99 11.59 -15.98
CA SER A 57 35.88 10.82 -16.86
C SER A 57 35.95 11.37 -18.29
N VAL A 58 34.89 12.03 -18.77
CA VAL A 58 34.80 12.58 -20.13
C VAL A 58 35.64 13.84 -20.30
N GLY A 59 36.09 14.47 -19.21
CA GLY A 59 37.05 15.58 -19.19
C GLY A 59 36.44 16.96 -19.44
N GLN A 60 37.28 18.01 -19.16
CA GLN A 60 36.88 19.40 -19.33
C GLN A 60 36.72 19.75 -20.82
N GLY A 61 35.51 20.16 -21.20
CA GLY A 61 35.19 20.60 -22.56
C GLY A 61 34.03 19.87 -23.20
N VAL A 62 33.56 18.78 -22.62
CA VAL A 62 32.33 18.10 -23.06
C VAL A 62 31.13 18.69 -22.35
N ILE A 63 30.21 19.26 -23.13
CA ILE A 63 28.91 19.72 -22.61
C ILE A 63 28.07 18.48 -22.32
N GLY A 64 27.97 18.08 -21.05
CA GLY A 64 27.19 16.96 -20.59
C GLY A 64 26.39 17.33 -19.33
N ASP A 65 25.32 16.59 -19.08
CA ASP A 65 24.52 16.72 -17.86
C ASP A 65 24.87 15.55 -16.91
N PRO A 66 25.53 15.82 -15.76
CA PRO A 66 25.89 14.77 -14.79
C PRO A 66 24.67 14.11 -14.16
N ALA A 67 23.50 14.71 -14.24
CA ALA A 67 22.26 14.14 -13.69
C ALA A 67 21.53 13.24 -14.68
N ARG A 68 21.93 13.15 -15.94
CA ARG A 68 21.17 12.46 -17.00
C ARG A 68 20.89 10.99 -16.71
N ILE A 69 21.88 10.25 -16.19
CA ILE A 69 21.72 8.84 -15.84
C ILE A 69 20.90 8.73 -14.54
N ALA A 70 21.18 9.57 -13.57
CA ALA A 70 20.45 9.61 -12.30
C ALA A 70 18.96 9.97 -12.50
N ALA A 71 18.63 10.82 -13.46
CA ALA A 71 17.25 11.17 -13.81
C ALA A 71 16.42 9.96 -14.25
N GLN A 72 17.04 8.93 -14.84
CA GLN A 72 16.34 7.70 -15.23
C GLN A 72 15.86 6.89 -14.00
N VAL A 73 16.49 7.05 -12.83
CA VAL A 73 15.99 6.42 -11.60
C VAL A 73 14.61 6.98 -11.24
N VAL A 74 14.41 8.31 -11.36
CA VAL A 74 13.13 8.96 -11.03
C VAL A 74 12.00 8.46 -11.93
N SER A 75 12.30 8.23 -13.22
CA SER A 75 11.35 7.63 -14.15
C SER A 75 11.16 6.12 -13.89
N GLY A 76 12.27 5.39 -13.74
CA GLY A 76 12.28 3.92 -13.61
C GLY A 76 11.64 3.41 -12.33
N ILE A 77 11.76 4.14 -11.22
CA ILE A 77 11.14 3.74 -9.95
C ILE A 77 9.61 3.70 -10.01
N GLY A 78 9.02 4.44 -10.97
CA GLY A 78 7.59 4.41 -11.23
C GLY A 78 7.08 3.01 -11.57
N PHE A 79 7.89 2.19 -12.26
CA PHE A 79 7.54 0.79 -12.56
C PHE A 79 7.46 -0.07 -11.30
N LEU A 80 8.43 0.05 -10.37
CA LEU A 80 8.40 -0.65 -9.09
C LEU A 80 7.24 -0.15 -8.22
N GLY A 81 7.00 1.16 -8.20
CA GLY A 81 5.85 1.75 -7.52
C GLY A 81 4.52 1.20 -8.04
N ALA A 82 4.33 1.15 -9.34
CA ALA A 82 3.14 0.59 -9.96
C ALA A 82 2.93 -0.89 -9.60
N GLY A 83 4.01 -1.66 -9.51
CA GLY A 83 3.98 -3.06 -9.07
C GLY A 83 3.48 -3.28 -7.64
N THR A 84 3.49 -2.25 -6.80
CA THR A 84 2.94 -2.31 -5.44
C THR A 84 1.48 -1.86 -5.34
N ILE A 85 0.94 -1.26 -6.40
CA ILE A 85 -0.43 -0.74 -6.42
C ILE A 85 -1.37 -1.83 -6.91
N MET A 86 -2.28 -2.24 -6.03
CA MET A 86 -3.30 -3.24 -6.35
C MET A 86 -4.68 -2.59 -6.33
N ARG A 87 -5.44 -2.82 -7.38
CA ARG A 87 -6.85 -2.45 -7.48
C ARG A 87 -7.71 -3.68 -7.20
N SER A 88 -8.52 -3.59 -6.17
CA SER A 88 -9.51 -4.60 -5.83
C SER A 88 -10.92 -4.05 -5.94
N SER A 89 -11.91 -4.91 -5.80
CA SER A 89 -13.32 -4.52 -5.70
C SER A 89 -13.59 -3.55 -4.55
N PHE A 90 -12.72 -3.50 -3.56
CA PHE A 90 -12.87 -2.72 -2.33
C PHE A 90 -12.07 -1.41 -2.34
N GLY A 91 -11.27 -1.15 -3.38
CA GLY A 91 -10.47 0.07 -3.49
C GLY A 91 -9.08 -0.14 -4.06
N ILE A 92 -8.25 0.88 -3.92
CA ILE A 92 -6.86 0.86 -4.35
C ILE A 92 -5.99 0.78 -3.10
N ARG A 93 -5.06 -0.18 -3.08
CA ARG A 93 -4.06 -0.38 -2.02
C ARG A 93 -2.66 -0.16 -2.58
N GLY A 94 -1.68 0.09 -1.71
CA GLY A 94 -0.27 0.19 -2.10
C GLY A 94 0.21 1.59 -2.49
N LEU A 95 -0.65 2.61 -2.53
CA LEU A 95 -0.27 3.98 -2.91
C LEU A 95 0.84 4.56 -1.99
N THR A 96 0.72 4.39 -0.68
CA THR A 96 1.73 4.83 0.29
C THR A 96 3.04 4.06 0.12
N THR A 97 2.98 2.75 -0.18
CA THR A 97 4.15 1.93 -0.47
C THR A 97 4.86 2.41 -1.74
N ALA A 98 4.13 2.69 -2.80
CA ALA A 98 4.68 3.26 -4.04
C ALA A 98 5.38 4.61 -3.78
N ALA A 99 4.73 5.50 -3.02
CA ALA A 99 5.30 6.80 -2.64
C ALA A 99 6.56 6.65 -1.78
N SER A 100 6.59 5.69 -0.82
CA SER A 100 7.77 5.44 0.01
C SER A 100 8.96 4.91 -0.80
N LEU A 101 8.73 4.04 -1.79
CA LEU A 101 9.78 3.56 -2.69
C LEU A 101 10.35 4.70 -3.55
N TRP A 102 9.49 5.56 -4.08
CA TRP A 102 9.91 6.74 -4.87
C TRP A 102 10.79 7.67 -4.03
N LEU A 103 10.39 7.93 -2.79
CA LEU A 103 11.13 8.79 -1.85
C LEU A 103 12.47 8.18 -1.44
N VAL A 104 12.51 6.88 -1.18
CA VAL A 104 13.74 6.16 -0.85
C VAL A 104 14.74 6.17 -2.01
N ALA A 105 14.26 6.07 -3.25
CA ALA A 105 15.12 6.25 -4.42
C ALA A 105 15.73 7.66 -4.47
N ALA A 106 14.93 8.70 -4.20
CA ALA A 106 15.41 10.07 -4.13
C ALA A 106 16.44 10.29 -3.00
N ILE A 107 16.23 9.65 -1.82
CA ILE A 107 17.19 9.66 -0.71
C ILE A 107 18.51 9.01 -1.15
N GLY A 108 18.46 7.87 -1.84
CA GLY A 108 19.64 7.21 -2.36
C GLY A 108 20.43 8.08 -3.35
N LEU A 109 19.75 8.73 -4.29
CA LEU A 109 20.36 9.70 -5.20
C LEU A 109 21.02 10.84 -4.46
N ALA A 110 20.35 11.40 -3.46
CA ALA A 110 20.87 12.52 -2.66
C ALA A 110 22.10 12.12 -1.83
N VAL A 111 22.15 10.92 -1.26
CA VAL A 111 23.34 10.37 -0.59
C VAL A 111 24.49 10.20 -1.59
N GLY A 112 24.21 9.65 -2.77
CA GLY A 112 25.19 9.47 -3.85
C GLY A 112 25.81 10.82 -4.31
N LEU A 113 24.98 11.87 -4.36
CA LEU A 113 25.43 13.24 -4.64
C LEU A 113 26.29 13.83 -3.51
N GLY A 114 26.19 13.28 -2.27
CA GLY A 114 26.84 13.86 -1.09
C GLY A 114 25.97 14.84 -0.30
N SER A 115 24.68 14.95 -0.62
CA SER A 115 23.72 15.81 0.08
C SER A 115 23.19 15.15 1.36
N TYR A 116 24.09 14.93 2.33
CA TYR A 116 23.81 14.14 3.54
C TYR A 116 22.73 14.75 4.43
N LEU A 117 22.79 16.08 4.64
CA LEU A 117 21.80 16.76 5.49
C LEU A 117 20.38 16.60 4.94
N ALA A 118 20.20 16.80 3.64
CA ALA A 118 18.90 16.65 3.00
C ALA A 118 18.40 15.19 3.08
N SER A 119 19.30 14.22 2.87
CA SER A 119 18.97 12.78 2.94
C SER A 119 18.52 12.37 4.33
N ILE A 120 19.25 12.79 5.37
CA ILE A 120 18.93 12.48 6.77
C ILE A 120 17.62 13.18 7.18
N ALA A 121 17.46 14.45 6.83
CA ALA A 121 16.24 15.20 7.12
C ALA A 121 15.01 14.59 6.43
N ALA A 122 15.13 14.25 5.14
CA ALA A 122 14.06 13.59 4.40
C ALA A 122 13.69 12.24 5.03
N THR A 123 14.69 11.42 5.39
CA THR A 123 14.46 10.13 6.05
C THR A 123 13.71 10.31 7.37
N ALA A 124 14.16 11.28 8.21
CA ALA A 124 13.52 11.56 9.49
C ALA A 124 12.04 12.00 9.30
N ILE A 125 11.79 12.92 8.37
CA ILE A 125 10.44 13.41 8.09
C ILE A 125 9.54 12.27 7.60
N VAL A 126 10.02 11.48 6.63
CA VAL A 126 9.26 10.33 6.10
C VAL A 126 8.95 9.32 7.19
N PHE A 127 9.95 8.98 8.00
CA PHE A 127 9.80 8.05 9.11
C PHE A 127 8.74 8.54 10.12
N LEU A 128 8.76 9.82 10.46
CA LEU A 128 7.75 10.43 11.33
C LEU A 128 6.36 10.40 10.69
N ILE A 129 6.23 10.73 9.40
CA ILE A 129 4.95 10.66 8.68
C ILE A 129 4.39 9.23 8.74
N LEU A 130 5.21 8.23 8.44
CA LEU A 130 4.80 6.83 8.40
C LEU A 130 4.39 6.29 9.78
N LEU A 131 5.03 6.75 10.86
CA LEU A 131 4.70 6.37 12.23
C LEU A 131 3.43 7.05 12.77
N PHE A 132 3.28 8.34 12.51
CA PHE A 132 2.24 9.15 13.18
C PHE A 132 0.96 9.27 12.35
N MET A 133 1.04 9.35 11.03
CA MET A 133 -0.12 9.56 10.18
C MET A 133 -1.22 8.47 10.37
N PRO A 134 -0.92 7.17 10.50
CA PRO A 134 -1.95 6.17 10.74
C PRO A 134 -2.74 6.39 12.04
N ARG A 135 -2.10 6.98 13.07
CA ARG A 135 -2.77 7.32 14.33
C ARG A 135 -3.75 8.47 14.15
N PHE A 136 -3.36 9.49 13.37
CA PHE A 136 -4.25 10.61 13.01
C PHE A 136 -5.40 10.15 12.11
N GLU A 137 -5.14 9.31 11.12
CA GLU A 137 -6.19 8.75 10.26
C GLU A 137 -7.22 7.96 11.05
N LYS A 138 -6.80 7.14 12.02
CA LYS A 138 -7.73 6.43 12.92
C LYS A 138 -8.59 7.39 13.71
N LYS A 139 -8.06 8.52 14.16
CA LYS A 139 -8.79 9.53 14.92
C LYS A 139 -9.77 10.33 14.05
N VAL A 140 -9.41 10.59 12.80
CA VAL A 140 -10.26 11.28 11.81
C VAL A 140 -11.29 10.31 11.21
N LYS A 141 -10.92 9.05 10.97
CA LYS A 141 -11.82 7.97 10.50
C LYS A 141 -12.82 7.47 11.56
N ASN A 142 -12.86 8.08 12.75
CA ASN A 142 -13.99 7.92 13.69
C ASN A 142 -15.30 8.54 13.15
N SER A 143 -15.45 8.60 11.84
CA SER A 143 -16.75 8.76 11.20
C SER A 143 -17.58 7.50 11.47
N PRO A 144 -18.85 7.64 11.89
CA PRO A 144 -19.68 6.50 12.36
C PRO A 144 -20.08 5.49 11.27
N ARG A 145 -19.48 5.59 10.09
CA ARG A 145 -19.77 4.70 8.95
C ARG A 145 -18.66 3.65 8.80
N LYS A 146 -18.73 2.59 9.59
CA LYS A 146 -17.87 1.42 9.38
C LYS A 146 -18.38 0.65 8.17
N PHE A 147 -17.60 0.63 7.09
CA PHE A 147 -17.82 -0.32 6.02
C PHE A 147 -17.52 -1.73 6.54
N LYS A 148 -18.43 -2.64 6.29
CA LYS A 148 -18.27 -4.05 6.61
C LYS A 148 -18.47 -4.85 5.33
N ILE A 149 -17.78 -5.97 5.27
CA ILE A 149 -17.96 -6.93 4.19
C ILE A 149 -18.71 -8.11 4.78
N LEU A 150 -19.86 -8.38 4.19
CA LEU A 150 -20.72 -9.49 4.53
C LEU A 150 -20.69 -10.48 3.38
N GLU A 151 -20.26 -11.69 3.66
CA GLU A 151 -20.23 -12.79 2.73
C GLU A 151 -21.42 -13.72 3.02
N ILE A 152 -22.18 -14.07 2.00
CA ILE A 152 -23.35 -14.92 2.10
C ILE A 152 -23.27 -15.99 1.02
N GLU A 153 -23.31 -17.24 1.43
CA GLU A 153 -23.52 -18.37 0.53
C GLU A 153 -24.99 -18.80 0.58
N MET A 154 -25.62 -18.85 -0.57
CA MET A 154 -27.04 -19.16 -0.67
C MET A 154 -27.37 -19.91 -1.96
N VAL A 155 -28.53 -20.56 -1.97
CA VAL A 155 -29.04 -21.23 -3.14
C VAL A 155 -29.33 -20.23 -4.25
N ASP A 156 -28.86 -20.52 -5.47
CA ASP A 156 -29.15 -19.69 -6.66
C ASP A 156 -30.59 -19.89 -7.13
N LYS A 157 -31.47 -19.03 -6.65
CA LYS A 157 -32.90 -19.02 -7.03
C LYS A 157 -33.35 -17.58 -7.30
N PRO A 158 -34.24 -17.39 -8.27
CA PRO A 158 -34.86 -16.10 -8.51
C PRO A 158 -35.50 -15.50 -7.24
N GLY A 159 -35.19 -14.24 -6.96
CA GLY A 159 -35.72 -13.52 -5.79
C GLY A 159 -34.89 -13.61 -4.51
N GLN A 160 -33.94 -14.56 -4.41
CA GLN A 160 -33.15 -14.77 -3.20
C GLN A 160 -32.32 -13.53 -2.79
N LEU A 161 -31.69 -12.85 -3.74
CA LEU A 161 -31.01 -11.56 -3.50
C LEU A 161 -31.97 -10.50 -2.93
N GLY A 162 -33.20 -10.49 -3.41
CA GLY A 162 -34.25 -9.57 -2.92
C GLY A 162 -34.57 -9.80 -1.45
N LEU A 163 -34.70 -11.05 -1.01
CA LEU A 163 -34.95 -11.41 0.39
C LEU A 163 -33.82 -10.94 1.31
N VAL A 164 -32.57 -11.23 0.94
CA VAL A 164 -31.40 -10.76 1.68
C VAL A 164 -31.35 -9.23 1.77
N SER A 165 -31.62 -8.55 0.64
CA SER A 165 -31.62 -7.08 0.59
C SER A 165 -32.74 -6.48 1.44
N SER A 166 -33.90 -7.13 1.51
CA SER A 166 -35.04 -6.69 2.36
C SER A 166 -34.68 -6.78 3.84
N VAL A 167 -34.12 -7.90 4.29
CA VAL A 167 -33.67 -8.07 5.68
C VAL A 167 -32.61 -7.03 6.07
N LEU A 168 -31.65 -6.76 5.18
CA LEU A 168 -30.65 -5.71 5.43
C LEU A 168 -31.32 -4.32 5.49
N GLY A 169 -32.33 -4.06 4.66
CA GLY A 169 -33.11 -2.82 4.64
C GLY A 169 -33.90 -2.60 5.93
N GLU A 170 -34.57 -3.64 6.46
CA GLU A 170 -35.31 -3.61 7.73
C GLU A 170 -34.43 -3.20 8.91
N HIS A 171 -33.16 -3.58 8.87
CA HIS A 171 -32.18 -3.17 9.85
C HIS A 171 -31.50 -1.83 9.55
N ASN A 172 -31.99 -1.04 8.57
CA ASN A 172 -31.36 0.21 8.11
C ASN A 172 -29.90 0.05 7.65
N VAL A 173 -29.52 -1.11 7.15
CA VAL A 173 -28.21 -1.37 6.61
C VAL A 173 -28.14 -0.86 5.17
N ASN A 174 -27.20 0.01 4.90
CA ASN A 174 -27.03 0.56 3.56
C ASN A 174 -26.08 -0.31 2.73
N ILE A 175 -26.59 -0.89 1.65
CA ILE A 175 -25.80 -1.68 0.70
C ILE A 175 -25.11 -0.72 -0.27
N ARG A 176 -23.79 -0.81 -0.40
CA ARG A 176 -22.97 0.00 -1.31
C ARG A 176 -22.55 -0.73 -2.56
N LYS A 177 -22.27 -2.02 -2.41
CA LYS A 177 -21.85 -2.86 -3.53
C LYS A 177 -22.26 -4.30 -3.26
N VAL A 178 -22.62 -5.00 -4.31
CA VAL A 178 -22.82 -6.45 -4.31
C VAL A 178 -21.96 -7.04 -5.40
N ILE A 179 -21.23 -8.11 -5.07
CA ILE A 179 -20.46 -8.90 -6.02
C ILE A 179 -21.04 -10.32 -5.94
N MET A 180 -21.26 -10.92 -7.10
CA MET A 180 -21.68 -12.30 -7.24
C MET A 180 -20.50 -13.11 -7.72
N GLU A 181 -20.19 -14.18 -7.04
CA GLU A 181 -19.18 -15.17 -7.41
C GLU A 181 -19.82 -16.55 -7.48
N GLU A 182 -19.42 -17.36 -8.43
CA GLU A 182 -19.86 -18.77 -8.50
C GLU A 182 -19.22 -19.51 -7.32
N ALA A 183 -20.04 -20.28 -6.59
CA ALA A 183 -19.55 -21.16 -5.56
C ALA A 183 -19.04 -22.48 -6.18
N GLN A 184 -18.29 -23.28 -5.40
CA GLN A 184 -17.79 -24.58 -5.86
C GLN A 184 -18.88 -25.65 -5.97
N GLU A 185 -20.04 -25.41 -5.37
CA GLU A 185 -21.18 -26.33 -5.37
C GLU A 185 -22.20 -25.93 -6.42
N GLU A 186 -22.78 -26.92 -7.13
CA GLU A 186 -23.88 -26.70 -8.08
C GLU A 186 -25.10 -26.08 -7.37
N ASN A 187 -25.69 -25.04 -7.96
CA ASN A 187 -26.82 -24.28 -7.43
C ASN A 187 -26.58 -23.46 -6.18
N VAL A 188 -25.33 -23.20 -5.82
CA VAL A 188 -24.97 -22.27 -4.74
C VAL A 188 -24.26 -21.03 -5.34
N ILE A 189 -24.64 -19.86 -4.88
CA ILE A 189 -24.01 -18.59 -5.25
C ILE A 189 -23.42 -17.94 -4.01
N LYS A 190 -22.25 -17.35 -4.18
CA LYS A 190 -21.56 -16.58 -3.16
C LYS A 190 -21.75 -15.08 -3.42
N LEU A 191 -22.35 -14.38 -2.46
CA LEU A 191 -22.58 -12.95 -2.50
C LEU A 191 -21.67 -12.23 -1.52
N ILE A 192 -20.99 -11.23 -2.00
CA ILE A 192 -20.14 -10.36 -1.18
C ILE A 192 -20.75 -8.96 -1.18
N PHE A 193 -21.32 -8.58 -0.04
CA PHE A 193 -21.92 -7.27 0.19
C PHE A 193 -20.92 -6.34 0.85
N THR A 194 -20.73 -5.16 0.29
CA THR A 194 -20.12 -4.04 1.01
C THR A 194 -21.24 -3.20 1.60
N ILE A 195 -21.37 -3.20 2.91
CA ILE A 195 -22.45 -2.56 3.65
C ILE A 195 -21.94 -1.50 4.62
N ILE A 196 -22.83 -0.57 4.98
CA ILE A 196 -22.63 0.36 6.07
C ILE A 196 -23.60 -0.01 7.19
N LEU A 197 -23.04 -0.43 8.35
CA LEU A 197 -23.81 -0.71 9.53
C LEU A 197 -24.11 0.58 10.30
N PRO A 198 -25.36 0.78 10.78
CA PRO A 198 -25.66 1.79 11.77
C PRO A 198 -24.86 1.57 13.05
N TYR A 199 -24.46 2.63 13.74
CA TYR A 199 -23.60 2.57 14.93
C TYR A 199 -24.22 1.79 16.12
N TYR A 200 -25.54 1.71 16.18
CA TYR A 200 -26.30 1.02 17.23
C TYR A 200 -26.54 -0.45 16.92
N LEU A 201 -26.25 -0.92 15.71
CA LEU A 201 -26.51 -2.27 15.26
C LEU A 201 -25.26 -3.15 15.39
N LYS A 202 -25.42 -4.25 16.15
CA LYS A 202 -24.34 -5.25 16.29
C LYS A 202 -24.36 -6.25 15.14
N GLU A 203 -23.18 -6.76 14.78
CA GLU A 203 -23.01 -7.74 13.70
C GLU A 203 -23.80 -9.02 13.97
N GLU A 204 -23.84 -9.47 15.24
CA GLU A 204 -24.54 -10.69 15.66
C GLU A 204 -26.01 -10.66 15.28
N LYS A 205 -26.68 -9.51 15.43
CA LYS A 205 -28.11 -9.38 15.10
C LYS A 205 -28.40 -9.51 13.60
N ILE A 206 -27.48 -9.04 12.75
CA ILE A 206 -27.58 -9.21 11.32
C ILE A 206 -27.39 -10.68 10.93
N LEU A 207 -26.40 -11.34 11.55
CA LEU A 207 -26.15 -12.77 11.30
C LEU A 207 -27.36 -13.61 11.69
N GLU A 208 -27.97 -13.36 12.86
CA GLU A 208 -29.19 -14.03 13.32
C GLU A 208 -30.33 -13.87 12.29
N SER A 209 -30.65 -12.62 11.91
CA SER A 209 -31.74 -12.34 10.99
C SER A 209 -31.53 -12.91 9.59
N LEU A 210 -30.30 -12.95 9.10
CA LEU A 210 -29.98 -13.53 7.81
C LEU A 210 -30.02 -15.09 7.85
N ASN A 211 -29.60 -15.71 8.94
CA ASN A 211 -29.66 -17.16 9.09
C ASN A 211 -31.11 -17.69 9.14
N GLU A 212 -32.08 -16.84 9.45
CA GLU A 212 -33.52 -17.20 9.41
C GLU A 212 -34.08 -17.19 7.98
N VAL A 213 -33.36 -16.61 7.00
CA VAL A 213 -33.81 -16.56 5.61
C VAL A 213 -33.63 -17.94 4.95
N ALA A 214 -34.72 -18.48 4.44
CA ALA A 214 -34.69 -19.77 3.77
C ALA A 214 -33.79 -19.75 2.52
N GLY A 215 -32.90 -20.74 2.41
CA GLY A 215 -31.99 -20.90 1.28
C GLY A 215 -30.61 -20.26 1.51
N ILE A 216 -30.33 -19.68 2.67
CA ILE A 216 -28.99 -19.26 3.07
C ILE A 216 -28.28 -20.48 3.69
N ALA A 217 -27.07 -20.78 3.18
CA ALA A 217 -26.22 -21.85 3.67
C ALA A 217 -25.23 -21.35 4.72
N GLN A 218 -24.64 -20.18 4.48
CA GLN A 218 -23.63 -19.60 5.37
C GLN A 218 -23.61 -18.07 5.29
N VAL A 219 -23.39 -17.40 6.44
CA VAL A 219 -23.23 -15.95 6.53
C VAL A 219 -22.04 -15.61 7.41
N ASN A 220 -21.11 -14.79 6.90
CA ASN A 220 -19.93 -14.38 7.64
C ASN A 220 -19.62 -12.90 7.43
N PHE A 221 -19.11 -12.23 8.46
CA PHE A 221 -18.42 -10.96 8.29
C PHE A 221 -16.93 -11.20 8.01
N LEU A 222 -16.48 -10.72 6.87
CA LEU A 222 -15.04 -10.74 6.57
C LEU A 222 -14.33 -9.58 7.30
N LYS A 223 -13.18 -9.89 7.90
CA LYS A 223 -12.30 -8.85 8.42
C LYS A 223 -11.71 -8.09 7.23
N VAL A 224 -11.97 -6.80 7.17
CA VAL A 224 -11.24 -5.92 6.26
C VAL A 224 -9.84 -5.76 6.85
N GLU A 225 -8.87 -6.49 6.32
CA GLU A 225 -7.46 -6.20 6.60
C GLU A 225 -7.13 -4.85 5.96
N ASP A 226 -6.76 -3.88 6.82
CA ASP A 226 -6.35 -2.50 6.46
C ASP A 226 -5.01 -2.45 5.70
#